data_e80a9eed7cb0113ab89d831e0491f777
#
_entry.id   e80a9eed7cb0113ab89d831e0491f777
#
_cell.length_a   1.000
_cell.length_b   1.000
_cell.length_c   1.000
_cell.angle_alpha   90.00
_cell.angle_beta   90.00
_cell.angle_gamma   90.00
#
_symmetry.space_group_name_H-M   'P 1'
#
loop_
_entity.id
_entity.type
_entity.pdbx_description
1 polymer ?
#
loop_
_entity_poly.entity_id
_entity_poly.type
_entity_poly.pdbx_seq_one_letter_code
_entity_poly.pdbx_strand_id
1 'polypeptide(L)'
;EAESASRAEAAASSAAASSAAASQAASEPEPEKEKPLDGKAITGGSWAELDVTTLTDEAAIRAAARQLKQQGADYALVTLKDAAGTVYYASGVAAAAQSITENPVDAANIAAILREEGIIPAAQLAAFTDPVSVYTDRSMGVHYDGNSLWLDNVSAAKGGKAWMNPFAASAVQYVGDLIEEVRSMGYEQVVLTGVQFPNIITRKQDFGASGGKSREGRAAQLTADIAAWQTRFAGSVTLWVSYPDALCTAATDALGTTGTSLGMENLLVTSSTALDADSRAALEQATADAGVKHVVVHDTAAFR
;
A
#
# COMPACT_ATOMS: atom_id res chain seq x y z
N GLU A 1 -85.65 1.21 -10.85
CA GLU A 1 -84.92 0.49 -9.78
C GLU A 1 -84.46 -0.89 -10.25
N ALA A 2 -83.65 -0.95 -11.27
CA ALA A 2 -83.00 -2.21 -11.71
C ALA A 2 -81.76 -1.93 -12.61
N GLU A 3 -80.91 -1.01 -12.21
CA GLU A 3 -79.73 -0.65 -13.02
C GLU A 3 -78.48 -0.33 -12.23
N SER A 4 -78.33 -0.89 -11.02
CA SER A 4 -77.10 -0.68 -10.23
C SER A 4 -76.44 -1.93 -9.64
N ALA A 5 -76.83 -3.14 -10.14
CA ALA A 5 -76.26 -4.38 -9.62
C ALA A 5 -75.32 -5.11 -10.63
N SER A 6 -75.06 -4.54 -11.80
CA SER A 6 -74.21 -5.21 -12.86
C SER A 6 -72.86 -4.57 -13.06
N ARG A 7 -72.37 -3.70 -12.17
CA ARG A 7 -71.11 -3.01 -12.32
C ARG A 7 -70.06 -3.34 -11.25
N ALA A 8 -70.33 -4.27 -10.36
CA ALA A 8 -69.45 -4.65 -9.26
C ALA A 8 -68.70 -5.96 -9.47
N GLU A 9 -69.05 -6.78 -10.49
CA GLU A 9 -68.40 -8.07 -10.73
C GLU A 9 -67.30 -8.06 -11.81
N ALA A 10 -67.14 -6.97 -12.58
CA ALA A 10 -66.14 -6.86 -13.61
C ALA A 10 -64.80 -6.22 -13.14
N ALA A 11 -64.74 -5.74 -11.87
CA ALA A 11 -63.56 -5.10 -11.34
C ALA A 11 -62.68 -6.01 -10.46
N ALA A 12 -63.12 -7.24 -10.16
CA ALA A 12 -62.38 -8.16 -9.29
C ALA A 12 -61.55 -9.22 -10.02
N SER A 13 -61.62 -9.28 -11.36
CA SER A 13 -60.91 -10.29 -12.17
C SER A 13 -59.61 -9.77 -12.85
N SER A 14 -59.29 -8.48 -12.72
CA SER A 14 -58.09 -7.92 -13.36
C SER A 14 -56.96 -7.56 -12.41
N ALA A 15 -57.16 -7.80 -11.11
CA ALA A 15 -56.14 -7.49 -10.08
C ALA A 15 -55.26 -8.70 -9.65
N ALA A 16 -55.55 -9.91 -10.17
CA ALA A 16 -54.85 -11.12 -9.77
C ALA A 16 -53.77 -11.64 -10.78
N ALA A 17 -53.58 -10.94 -11.91
CA ALA A 17 -52.62 -11.34 -12.93
C ALA A 17 -51.41 -10.43 -13.08
N SER A 18 -51.17 -9.46 -12.17
CA SER A 18 -50.08 -8.48 -12.25
C SER A 18 -49.08 -8.53 -11.09
N SER A 19 -49.08 -9.59 -10.28
CA SER A 19 -48.14 -9.69 -9.14
C SER A 19 -47.16 -10.87 -9.23
N ALA A 20 -46.97 -11.48 -10.40
CA ALA A 20 -46.05 -12.61 -10.58
C ALA A 20 -44.90 -12.34 -11.55
N ALA A 21 -44.60 -11.07 -11.87
CA ALA A 21 -43.45 -10.66 -12.67
C ALA A 21 -42.64 -9.57 -11.97
N ALA A 22 -42.51 -9.64 -10.62
CA ALA A 22 -41.52 -8.88 -9.88
C ALA A 22 -40.22 -9.69 -9.83
N SER A 23 -39.44 -9.55 -10.90
CA SER A 23 -38.00 -9.38 -10.91
C SER A 23 -37.25 -10.13 -9.78
N GLN A 24 -36.79 -11.34 -10.08
CA GLN A 24 -35.50 -11.78 -9.61
C GLN A 24 -34.46 -10.94 -10.38
N ALA A 25 -34.18 -9.73 -9.93
CA ALA A 25 -32.90 -9.12 -10.14
C ALA A 25 -31.92 -10.04 -9.39
N ALA A 26 -31.21 -10.88 -10.13
CA ALA A 26 -30.02 -11.53 -9.64
C ALA A 26 -29.14 -10.40 -9.12
N SER A 27 -29.01 -10.31 -7.80
CA SER A 27 -27.96 -9.49 -7.19
C SER A 27 -26.65 -10.03 -7.77
N GLU A 28 -25.99 -9.20 -8.55
CA GLU A 28 -24.59 -9.42 -8.93
C GLU A 28 -23.86 -9.80 -7.64
N PRO A 29 -23.10 -10.90 -7.61
CA PRO A 29 -22.37 -11.27 -6.40
C PRO A 29 -21.47 -10.10 -6.04
N GLU A 30 -21.66 -9.55 -4.84
CA GLU A 30 -20.76 -8.56 -4.28
C GLU A 30 -19.34 -9.14 -4.38
N PRO A 31 -18.34 -8.41 -4.91
CA PRO A 31 -17.01 -8.96 -5.07
C PRO A 31 -16.54 -9.51 -3.72
N GLU A 32 -16.15 -10.77 -3.71
CA GLU A 32 -15.73 -11.46 -2.49
C GLU A 32 -14.55 -10.67 -1.91
N LYS A 33 -14.73 -10.07 -0.71
CA LYS A 33 -13.67 -9.29 -0.04
C LYS A 33 -12.46 -10.19 0.12
N GLU A 34 -11.32 -9.68 -0.32
CA GLU A 34 -10.03 -10.35 -0.20
C GLU A 34 -9.83 -10.82 1.25
N LYS A 35 -9.60 -12.11 1.44
CA LYS A 35 -9.34 -12.66 2.77
C LYS A 35 -7.91 -12.30 3.15
N PRO A 36 -7.68 -11.68 4.32
CA PRO A 36 -6.34 -11.50 4.82
C PRO A 36 -5.65 -12.87 4.95
N LEU A 37 -4.33 -12.90 4.74
CA LEU A 37 -3.53 -14.09 4.97
C LEU A 37 -3.80 -14.63 6.37
N ASP A 38 -4.05 -15.93 6.44
CA ASP A 38 -4.38 -16.62 7.70
C ASP A 38 -3.22 -16.43 8.69
N GLY A 39 -3.52 -15.88 9.87
CA GLY A 39 -2.60 -15.37 10.89
C GLY A 39 -1.59 -16.34 11.50
N LYS A 40 -0.92 -17.13 10.69
CA LYS A 40 0.30 -17.84 11.10
C LYS A 40 1.45 -16.86 11.12
N ALA A 41 2.21 -16.87 12.19
CA ALA A 41 3.23 -15.88 12.49
C ALA A 41 4.22 -15.62 11.35
N ILE A 42 4.60 -16.61 10.54
CA ILE A 42 5.38 -16.39 9.32
C ILE A 42 4.90 -17.32 8.22
N THR A 43 4.42 -16.74 7.12
CA THR A 43 4.14 -17.48 5.90
C THR A 43 5.20 -17.14 4.84
N GLY A 44 5.62 -18.13 4.08
CA GLY A 44 6.53 -17.93 2.96
C GLY A 44 5.78 -17.75 1.66
N GLY A 45 6.24 -16.88 0.81
CA GLY A 45 6.35 -17.08 -0.62
C GLY A 45 5.12 -17.04 -1.51
N SER A 46 3.94 -16.63 -1.07
CA SER A 46 2.84 -16.48 -2.04
C SER A 46 2.78 -15.11 -2.73
N TRP A 47 3.70 -14.21 -2.43
CA TRP A 47 3.81 -12.87 -3.01
C TRP A 47 4.86 -12.83 -4.13
N ALA A 48 4.52 -12.23 -5.25
CA ALA A 48 5.45 -12.04 -6.36
C ALA A 48 5.42 -10.59 -6.87
N GLU A 49 6.57 -10.05 -7.22
CA GLU A 49 6.68 -8.71 -7.80
C GLU A 49 6.19 -8.71 -9.25
N LEU A 50 5.48 -7.66 -9.63
CA LEU A 50 5.03 -7.41 -10.97
C LEU A 50 5.62 -6.08 -11.46
N ASP A 51 6.48 -6.15 -12.47
CA ASP A 51 7.07 -4.97 -13.09
C ASP A 51 6.02 -4.24 -13.95
N VAL A 52 5.51 -3.14 -13.43
CA VAL A 52 4.46 -2.37 -14.09
C VAL A 52 4.91 -1.80 -15.45
N THR A 53 6.21 -1.61 -15.68
CA THR A 53 6.75 -1.07 -16.94
C THR A 53 6.60 -2.04 -18.10
N THR A 54 6.37 -3.32 -17.82
CA THR A 54 6.14 -4.37 -18.83
C THR A 54 4.66 -4.55 -19.18
N LEU A 55 3.75 -3.91 -18.46
CA LEU A 55 2.29 -4.06 -18.58
C LEU A 55 1.71 -3.07 -19.61
N THR A 56 2.11 -3.21 -20.86
CA THR A 56 1.81 -2.24 -21.92
C THR A 56 0.37 -2.32 -22.46
N ASP A 57 -0.27 -3.45 -22.28
CA ASP A 57 -1.65 -3.72 -22.73
C ASP A 57 -2.30 -4.86 -21.92
N GLU A 58 -3.58 -5.08 -22.15
CA GLU A 58 -4.35 -6.13 -21.48
C GLU A 58 -3.76 -7.53 -21.68
N ALA A 59 -3.23 -7.83 -22.86
CA ALA A 59 -2.66 -9.15 -23.14
C ALA A 59 -1.38 -9.39 -22.33
N ALA A 60 -0.54 -8.36 -22.18
CA ALA A 60 0.65 -8.39 -21.35
C ALA A 60 0.30 -8.58 -19.87
N ILE A 61 -0.71 -7.85 -19.35
CA ILE A 61 -1.18 -8.00 -17.97
C ILE A 61 -1.69 -9.42 -17.71
N ARG A 62 -2.54 -9.97 -18.59
CA ARG A 62 -3.06 -11.34 -18.46
C ARG A 62 -1.95 -12.39 -18.54
N ALA A 63 -0.99 -12.21 -19.45
CA ALA A 63 0.15 -13.12 -19.56
C ALA A 63 0.99 -13.13 -18.28
N ALA A 64 1.30 -11.96 -17.73
CA ALA A 64 2.03 -11.82 -16.48
C ALA A 64 1.27 -12.45 -15.30
N ALA A 65 -0.03 -12.19 -15.17
CA ALA A 65 -0.88 -12.77 -14.12
C ALA A 65 -0.88 -14.30 -14.16
N ARG A 66 -1.04 -14.88 -15.36
CA ARG A 66 -1.00 -16.34 -15.53
C ARG A 66 0.34 -16.94 -15.23
N GLN A 67 1.42 -16.26 -15.58
CA GLN A 67 2.77 -16.69 -15.22
C GLN A 67 2.96 -16.71 -13.69
N LEU A 68 2.56 -15.64 -12.98
CA LEU A 68 2.62 -15.60 -11.52
C LEU A 68 1.82 -16.74 -10.89
N LYS A 69 0.61 -16.99 -11.40
CA LYS A 69 -0.23 -18.09 -10.91
C LYS A 69 0.40 -19.46 -11.12
N GLN A 70 1.04 -19.68 -12.27
CA GLN A 70 1.78 -20.92 -12.55
C GLN A 70 2.98 -21.10 -11.62
N GLN A 71 3.56 -20.01 -11.14
CA GLN A 71 4.63 -20.01 -10.13
C GLN A 71 4.11 -20.18 -8.69
N GLY A 72 2.79 -20.23 -8.49
CA GLY A 72 2.16 -20.43 -7.19
C GLY A 72 1.97 -19.14 -6.39
N ALA A 73 2.03 -17.96 -7.02
CA ALA A 73 1.75 -16.70 -6.37
C ALA A 73 0.24 -16.52 -6.15
N ASP A 74 -0.14 -16.09 -4.96
CA ASP A 74 -1.50 -15.67 -4.62
C ASP A 74 -1.66 -14.15 -4.75
N TYR A 75 -0.59 -13.42 -4.49
CA TYR A 75 -0.55 -11.96 -4.51
C TYR A 75 0.44 -11.43 -5.54
N ALA A 76 0.04 -10.41 -6.28
CA ALA A 76 0.92 -9.65 -7.15
C ALA A 76 1.25 -8.30 -6.52
N LEU A 77 2.53 -8.08 -6.20
CA LEU A 77 3.02 -6.81 -5.67
C LEU A 77 3.28 -5.87 -6.85
N VAL A 78 2.40 -4.89 -7.02
CA VAL A 78 2.42 -3.91 -8.11
C VAL A 78 3.04 -2.62 -7.61
N THR A 79 4.27 -2.31 -8.03
CA THR A 79 4.93 -1.07 -7.64
C THR A 79 4.33 0.12 -8.38
N LEU A 80 3.42 0.83 -7.72
CA LEU A 80 2.76 2.02 -8.26
C LEU A 80 3.50 3.33 -7.90
N LYS A 81 4.32 3.31 -6.86
CA LYS A 81 5.27 4.40 -6.54
C LYS A 81 6.55 3.83 -5.95
N ASP A 82 7.68 4.19 -6.54
CA ASP A 82 8.99 3.70 -6.13
C ASP A 82 9.77 4.68 -5.21
N ALA A 83 10.89 4.21 -4.69
CA ALA A 83 11.78 5.01 -3.82
C ALA A 83 12.60 6.08 -4.56
N ALA A 84 12.55 6.13 -5.90
CA ALA A 84 13.09 7.24 -6.68
C ALA A 84 12.09 8.39 -6.80
N GLY A 85 10.87 8.20 -6.30
CA GLY A 85 9.77 9.16 -6.33
C GLY A 85 8.94 9.06 -7.61
N THR A 86 9.11 8.03 -8.43
CA THR A 86 8.32 7.83 -9.65
C THR A 86 6.94 7.28 -9.31
N VAL A 87 5.89 7.91 -9.79
CA VAL A 87 4.50 7.44 -9.75
C VAL A 87 4.15 6.89 -11.12
N TYR A 88 3.80 5.61 -11.20
CA TYR A 88 3.61 4.89 -12.46
C TYR A 88 2.20 4.96 -13.03
N TYR A 89 1.27 5.63 -12.38
CA TYR A 89 -0.11 5.81 -12.82
C TYR A 89 -0.49 7.30 -12.89
N ALA A 90 -1.59 7.64 -13.53
CA ALA A 90 -2.08 9.01 -13.64
C ALA A 90 -2.71 9.46 -12.31
N SER A 91 -1.88 9.92 -11.36
CA SER A 91 -2.33 10.39 -10.05
C SER A 91 -2.99 11.76 -10.13
N GLY A 92 -4.11 11.92 -9.42
CA GLY A 92 -4.78 13.20 -9.17
C GLY A 92 -4.27 13.93 -7.94
N VAL A 93 -3.36 13.33 -7.15
CA VAL A 93 -2.78 13.95 -5.96
C VAL A 93 -1.82 15.07 -6.37
N ALA A 94 -2.12 16.32 -6.01
CA ALA A 94 -1.39 17.49 -6.48
C ALA A 94 0.12 17.43 -6.21
N ALA A 95 0.53 16.90 -5.05
CA ALA A 95 1.94 16.77 -4.70
C ALA A 95 2.69 15.72 -5.55
N ALA A 96 1.98 14.78 -6.19
CA ALA A 96 2.56 13.78 -7.09
C ALA A 96 2.76 14.28 -8.52
N ALA A 97 2.28 15.46 -8.89
CA ALA A 97 2.20 15.92 -10.27
C ALA A 97 3.55 15.86 -11.04
N GLN A 98 4.67 16.11 -10.38
CA GLN A 98 6.02 16.05 -10.98
C GLN A 98 6.64 14.65 -10.91
N SER A 99 6.00 13.74 -10.20
CA SER A 99 6.46 12.36 -9.98
C SER A 99 5.89 11.37 -11.00
N ILE A 100 4.84 11.75 -11.74
CA ILE A 100 4.15 10.88 -12.69
C ILE A 100 5.07 10.61 -13.88
N THR A 101 5.23 9.32 -14.21
CA THR A 101 5.99 8.89 -15.39
C THR A 101 5.38 9.41 -16.70
N GLU A 102 6.17 9.52 -17.77
CA GLU A 102 5.69 9.96 -19.08
C GLU A 102 4.60 9.03 -19.67
N ASN A 103 4.67 7.75 -19.35
CA ASN A 103 3.73 6.73 -19.82
C ASN A 103 3.07 6.04 -18.63
N PRO A 104 2.10 6.69 -17.96
CA PRO A 104 1.43 6.12 -16.81
C PRO A 104 0.56 4.92 -17.23
N VAL A 105 0.57 3.88 -16.41
CA VAL A 105 -0.25 2.68 -16.60
C VAL A 105 -1.68 2.91 -16.10
N ASP A 106 -2.61 2.14 -16.61
CA ASP A 106 -3.97 2.04 -16.06
C ASP A 106 -3.97 1.07 -14.86
N ALA A 107 -3.70 1.62 -13.67
CA ALA A 107 -3.59 0.84 -12.45
C ALA A 107 -4.92 0.15 -12.07
N ALA A 108 -6.07 0.76 -12.38
CA ALA A 108 -7.38 0.16 -12.11
C ALA A 108 -7.61 -1.07 -13.01
N ASN A 109 -7.26 -0.98 -14.29
CA ASN A 109 -7.36 -2.10 -15.21
C ASN A 109 -6.40 -3.24 -14.83
N ILE A 110 -5.18 -2.91 -14.36
CA ILE A 110 -4.24 -3.92 -13.85
C ILE A 110 -4.88 -4.68 -12.67
N ALA A 111 -5.43 -3.97 -11.68
CA ALA A 111 -6.08 -4.60 -10.54
C ALA A 111 -7.25 -5.49 -10.94
N ALA A 112 -8.10 -5.04 -11.87
CA ALA A 112 -9.24 -5.80 -12.37
C ALA A 112 -8.80 -7.11 -13.04
N ILE A 113 -7.83 -7.04 -13.96
CA ILE A 113 -7.33 -8.20 -14.69
C ILE A 113 -6.65 -9.21 -13.76
N LEU A 114 -5.85 -8.75 -12.79
CA LEU A 114 -5.23 -9.64 -11.81
C LEU A 114 -6.29 -10.45 -11.05
N ARG A 115 -7.39 -9.80 -10.60
CA ARG A 115 -8.50 -10.50 -9.94
C ARG A 115 -9.21 -11.49 -10.86
N GLU A 116 -9.47 -11.12 -12.10
CA GLU A 116 -10.07 -12.03 -13.09
C GLU A 116 -9.22 -13.30 -13.30
N GLU A 117 -7.91 -13.17 -13.28
CA GLU A 117 -6.98 -14.30 -13.39
C GLU A 117 -6.76 -15.00 -12.03
N GLY A 118 -7.42 -14.54 -10.96
CA GLY A 118 -7.38 -15.13 -9.62
C GLY A 118 -6.10 -14.86 -8.84
N ILE A 119 -5.50 -13.68 -9.06
CA ILE A 119 -4.36 -13.14 -8.30
C ILE A 119 -4.84 -11.91 -7.53
N ILE A 120 -4.49 -11.80 -6.26
CA ILE A 120 -4.83 -10.65 -5.43
C ILE A 120 -3.85 -9.50 -5.72
N PRO A 121 -4.32 -8.33 -6.21
CA PRO A 121 -3.44 -7.20 -6.46
C PRO A 121 -3.08 -6.49 -5.14
N ALA A 122 -1.79 -6.24 -4.93
CA ALA A 122 -1.28 -5.46 -3.82
C ALA A 122 -0.51 -4.24 -4.36
N ALA A 123 -0.96 -3.02 -4.04
CA ALA A 123 -0.27 -1.81 -4.44
C ALA A 123 0.93 -1.56 -3.55
N GLN A 124 2.12 -1.40 -4.13
CA GLN A 124 3.31 -0.98 -3.39
C GLN A 124 3.57 0.51 -3.61
N LEU A 125 3.71 1.24 -2.50
CA LEU A 125 3.94 2.68 -2.46
C LEU A 125 5.14 3.00 -1.55
N ALA A 126 6.14 3.69 -2.09
CA ALA A 126 7.20 4.26 -1.26
C ALA A 126 6.64 5.46 -0.46
N ALA A 127 6.78 5.42 0.86
CA ALA A 127 6.27 6.46 1.75
C ALA A 127 7.21 7.69 1.79
N PHE A 128 8.19 7.69 2.70
CA PHE A 128 9.05 8.86 2.95
C PHE A 128 10.32 8.90 2.10
N THR A 129 10.64 7.84 1.39
CA THR A 129 11.74 7.80 0.41
C THR A 129 11.29 8.36 -0.94
N ASP A 130 11.01 9.66 -0.97
CA ASP A 130 10.54 10.37 -2.17
C ASP A 130 11.34 11.66 -2.37
N PRO A 131 12.32 11.64 -3.27
CA PRO A 131 13.13 12.82 -3.53
C PRO A 131 12.50 13.82 -4.51
N VAL A 132 11.34 13.51 -5.11
CA VAL A 132 10.71 14.34 -6.16
C VAL A 132 9.59 15.20 -5.59
N SER A 133 8.62 14.62 -4.90
CA SER A 133 7.44 15.33 -4.39
C SER A 133 7.78 16.45 -3.41
N VAL A 134 8.89 16.33 -2.67
CA VAL A 134 9.40 17.39 -1.78
C VAL A 134 9.83 18.69 -2.54
N TYR A 135 10.06 18.64 -3.84
CA TYR A 135 10.29 19.83 -4.66
C TYR A 135 8.98 20.46 -5.13
N THR A 136 7.92 19.68 -5.22
CA THR A 136 6.56 20.20 -5.48
C THR A 136 6.00 20.90 -4.25
N ASP A 137 6.16 20.29 -3.06
CA ASP A 137 5.80 20.88 -1.77
C ASP A 137 6.94 20.72 -0.76
N ARG A 138 7.70 21.78 -0.56
CA ARG A 138 8.86 21.78 0.36
C ARG A 138 8.50 21.59 1.81
N SER A 139 7.24 21.84 2.21
CA SER A 139 6.77 21.61 3.57
C SER A 139 6.84 20.14 3.97
N MET A 140 6.86 19.22 2.99
CA MET A 140 7.00 17.79 3.21
C MET A 140 8.44 17.34 3.45
N GLY A 141 9.43 18.18 3.21
CA GLY A 141 10.83 17.79 3.20
C GLY A 141 11.56 17.92 4.54
N VAL A 142 12.66 17.18 4.68
CA VAL A 142 13.67 17.46 5.70
C VAL A 142 14.46 18.68 5.25
N HIS A 143 14.62 19.69 6.11
CA HIS A 143 15.33 20.92 5.80
C HIS A 143 16.78 20.91 6.32
N TYR A 144 17.58 21.80 5.77
CA TYR A 144 18.98 21.99 6.13
C TYR A 144 19.21 23.35 6.80
N ASP A 145 18.78 24.39 6.13
CA ASP A 145 18.92 25.77 6.58
C ASP A 145 17.72 26.57 6.06
N GLY A 146 16.88 27.00 6.99
CA GLY A 146 15.63 27.67 6.66
C GLY A 146 14.75 26.81 5.74
N ASN A 147 14.54 27.25 4.50
CA ASN A 147 13.68 26.55 3.52
C ASN A 147 14.46 25.69 2.51
N SER A 148 15.75 25.47 2.73
CA SER A 148 16.57 24.61 1.86
C SER A 148 16.35 23.15 2.23
N LEU A 149 16.10 22.29 1.24
CA LEU A 149 15.98 20.86 1.45
C LEU A 149 17.33 20.25 1.84
N TRP A 150 17.33 19.39 2.82
CA TRP A 150 18.48 18.57 3.17
C TRP A 150 18.65 17.46 2.14
N LEU A 151 19.89 17.23 1.73
CA LEU A 151 20.25 16.15 0.82
C LEU A 151 21.14 15.12 1.54
N ASP A 152 20.97 13.86 1.21
CA ASP A 152 21.75 12.73 1.79
C ASP A 152 23.18 12.64 1.25
N ASN A 153 23.59 13.59 0.40
CA ASN A 153 24.96 13.78 -0.06
C ASN A 153 25.28 15.28 -0.12
N VAL A 154 26.52 15.63 -0.44
CA VAL A 154 27.02 17.01 -0.44
C VAL A 154 26.32 17.93 -1.45
N SER A 155 25.73 17.38 -2.51
CA SER A 155 24.93 18.11 -3.48
C SER A 155 24.13 17.14 -4.38
N ALA A 156 23.11 17.64 -5.06
CA ALA A 156 22.38 16.90 -6.09
C ALA A 156 23.31 16.42 -7.24
N ALA A 157 24.28 17.25 -7.66
CA ALA A 157 25.27 16.86 -8.66
C ALA A 157 26.18 15.68 -8.24
N LYS A 158 26.25 15.39 -6.95
CA LYS A 158 26.93 14.23 -6.37
C LYS A 158 25.98 13.10 -6.01
N GLY A 159 24.78 13.11 -6.58
CA GLY A 159 23.77 12.09 -6.35
C GLY A 159 22.97 12.26 -5.04
N GLY A 160 23.08 13.43 -4.38
CA GLY A 160 22.30 13.72 -3.19
C GLY A 160 20.81 13.80 -3.47
N LYS A 161 20.03 13.10 -2.67
CA LYS A 161 18.56 13.06 -2.77
C LYS A 161 17.94 13.75 -1.56
N ALA A 162 16.85 14.46 -1.80
CA ALA A 162 16.02 15.00 -0.74
C ALA A 162 15.17 13.88 -0.12
N TRP A 163 14.66 14.11 1.07
CA TRP A 163 13.86 13.15 1.82
C TRP A 163 12.60 13.80 2.36
N MET A 164 11.52 13.06 2.37
CA MET A 164 10.34 13.46 3.12
C MET A 164 10.60 13.38 4.62
N ASN A 165 9.90 14.21 5.34
CA ASN A 165 10.00 14.35 6.79
C ASN A 165 8.80 13.70 7.46
N PRO A 166 8.95 12.58 8.19
CA PRO A 166 7.84 11.96 8.91
C PRO A 166 7.14 12.88 9.93
N PHE A 167 7.82 13.91 10.46
CA PHE A 167 7.19 14.91 11.32
C PHE A 167 6.33 15.94 10.56
N ALA A 168 6.39 15.99 9.23
CA ALA A 168 5.59 16.91 8.45
C ALA A 168 4.19 16.34 8.20
N ALA A 169 3.16 16.98 8.75
CA ALA A 169 1.77 16.56 8.55
C ALA A 169 1.38 16.48 7.06
N SER A 170 1.93 17.38 6.23
CA SER A 170 1.72 17.34 4.77
C SER A 170 2.32 16.09 4.11
N ALA A 171 3.47 15.58 4.60
CA ALA A 171 4.06 14.34 4.10
C ALA A 171 3.20 13.11 4.47
N VAL A 172 2.75 13.04 5.73
CA VAL A 172 1.86 11.97 6.21
C VAL A 172 0.53 11.98 5.47
N GLN A 173 -0.04 13.18 5.24
CA GLN A 173 -1.27 13.35 4.45
C GLN A 173 -1.08 12.90 3.00
N TYR A 174 0.01 13.30 2.35
CA TYR A 174 0.33 12.90 0.98
C TYR A 174 0.38 11.38 0.80
N VAL A 175 1.06 10.66 1.71
CA VAL A 175 1.07 9.19 1.68
C VAL A 175 -0.35 8.63 1.86
N GLY A 176 -1.13 9.19 2.78
CA GLY A 176 -2.52 8.80 2.98
C GLY A 176 -3.41 9.05 1.75
N ASP A 177 -3.18 10.13 1.01
CA ASP A 177 -3.95 10.44 -0.20
C ASP A 177 -3.61 9.50 -1.35
N LEU A 178 -2.34 9.06 -1.47
CA LEU A 178 -1.95 8.00 -2.41
C LEU A 178 -2.58 6.65 -2.05
N ILE A 179 -2.66 6.29 -0.76
CA ILE A 179 -3.35 5.07 -0.32
C ILE A 179 -4.83 5.13 -0.72
N GLU A 180 -5.51 6.25 -0.48
CA GLU A 180 -6.91 6.44 -0.85
C GLU A 180 -7.11 6.33 -2.36
N GLU A 181 -6.19 6.88 -3.13
CA GLU A 181 -6.26 6.85 -4.59
C GLU A 181 -6.14 5.42 -5.14
N VAL A 182 -5.14 4.65 -4.71
CA VAL A 182 -4.99 3.25 -5.16
C VAL A 182 -6.12 2.36 -4.64
N ARG A 183 -6.66 2.65 -3.44
CA ARG A 183 -7.88 2.00 -2.94
C ARG A 183 -9.05 2.22 -3.89
N SER A 184 -9.24 3.45 -4.37
CA SER A 184 -10.31 3.77 -5.32
C SER A 184 -10.16 3.07 -6.67
N MET A 185 -8.93 2.66 -7.03
CA MET A 185 -8.59 1.87 -8.21
C MET A 185 -8.77 0.36 -7.99
N GLY A 186 -9.22 -0.04 -6.79
CA GLY A 186 -9.51 -1.44 -6.47
C GLY A 186 -8.41 -2.18 -5.72
N TYR A 187 -7.34 -1.54 -5.25
CA TYR A 187 -6.36 -2.20 -4.40
C TYR A 187 -6.80 -2.20 -2.93
N GLU A 188 -7.19 -3.35 -2.41
CA GLU A 188 -7.53 -3.55 -0.99
C GLU A 188 -6.30 -3.94 -0.14
N GLN A 189 -5.22 -4.39 -0.78
CA GLN A 189 -3.93 -4.64 -0.17
C GLN A 189 -2.97 -3.52 -0.55
N VAL A 190 -2.41 -2.81 0.43
CA VAL A 190 -1.45 -1.73 0.19
C VAL A 190 -0.20 -1.95 1.02
N VAL A 191 0.95 -1.97 0.37
CA VAL A 191 2.26 -2.19 0.98
C VAL A 191 3.04 -0.87 0.97
N LEU A 192 3.37 -0.35 2.15
CA LEU A 192 4.22 0.82 2.29
C LEU A 192 5.68 0.40 2.46
N THR A 193 6.54 0.87 1.58
CA THR A 193 7.99 0.79 1.71
C THR A 193 8.57 2.13 2.16
N GLY A 194 9.80 2.17 2.66
CA GLY A 194 10.46 3.42 3.02
C GLY A 194 9.75 4.22 4.12
N VAL A 195 9.04 3.56 5.03
CA VAL A 195 8.48 4.18 6.24
C VAL A 195 9.61 4.37 7.24
N GLN A 196 10.45 5.38 6.97
CA GLN A 196 11.68 5.63 7.72
C GLN A 196 12.16 7.06 7.59
N PHE A 197 13.02 7.46 8.49
CA PHE A 197 13.85 8.66 8.36
C PHE A 197 15.03 8.43 7.40
N PRO A 198 15.76 9.49 6.99
CA PRO A 198 16.99 9.31 6.23
C PRO A 198 17.95 8.32 6.89
N ASN A 199 18.65 7.52 6.08
CA ASN A 199 19.60 6.53 6.57
C ASN A 199 20.76 7.14 7.37
N ILE A 200 21.04 8.42 7.15
CA ILE A 200 22.07 9.18 7.86
C ILE A 200 21.37 10.29 8.65
N ILE A 201 21.56 10.27 9.98
CA ILE A 201 21.07 11.32 10.87
C ILE A 201 22.24 12.24 11.23
N THR A 202 22.08 13.53 10.95
CA THR A 202 23.09 14.55 11.19
C THR A 202 22.54 15.73 11.98
N ARG A 203 23.44 16.55 12.56
CA ARG A 203 23.05 17.79 13.26
C ARG A 203 22.45 18.85 12.32
N LYS A 204 22.73 18.74 11.00
CA LYS A 204 22.32 19.70 10.01
C LYS A 204 20.87 19.49 9.50
N GLN A 205 20.27 18.35 9.82
CA GLN A 205 18.87 18.11 9.48
C GLN A 205 17.97 18.88 10.43
N ASP A 206 17.01 19.55 9.87
CA ASP A 206 15.90 20.16 10.59
C ASP A 206 14.62 19.40 10.26
N PHE A 207 14.05 18.76 11.25
CA PHE A 207 12.78 18.04 11.17
C PHE A 207 11.60 18.90 11.65
N GLY A 208 11.82 20.15 12.05
CA GLY A 208 10.78 20.99 12.65
C GLY A 208 10.31 20.51 14.04
N ALA A 209 10.89 19.43 14.55
CA ALA A 209 10.54 18.82 15.84
C ALA A 209 11.78 18.30 16.56
N SER A 210 11.85 18.50 17.87
CA SER A 210 12.98 18.06 18.70
C SER A 210 13.15 16.55 18.73
N GLY A 211 12.02 15.79 18.64
CA GLY A 211 12.02 14.33 18.57
C GLY A 211 12.83 13.74 17.43
N GLY A 212 12.97 14.47 16.30
CA GLY A 212 13.77 14.03 15.16
C GLY A 212 15.25 13.80 15.46
N LYS A 213 15.78 14.36 16.55
CA LYS A 213 17.19 14.20 16.96
C LYS A 213 17.45 12.95 17.83
N SER A 214 16.44 12.36 18.42
CA SER A 214 16.57 11.14 19.25
C SER A 214 16.00 9.90 18.53
N ARG A 215 16.52 8.73 18.90
CA ARG A 215 15.97 7.45 18.39
C ARG A 215 14.53 7.25 18.86
N GLU A 216 14.27 7.49 20.12
CA GLU A 216 12.95 7.34 20.74
C GLU A 216 11.92 8.24 20.07
N GLY A 217 12.27 9.49 19.76
CA GLY A 217 11.39 10.43 19.09
C GLY A 217 11.10 10.02 17.65
N ARG A 218 12.09 9.50 16.91
CA ARG A 218 11.87 8.97 15.55
C ARG A 218 10.99 7.73 15.54
N ALA A 219 11.26 6.77 16.43
CA ALA A 219 10.44 5.58 16.59
C ALA A 219 8.99 5.95 16.95
N ALA A 220 8.78 6.85 17.90
CA ALA A 220 7.46 7.31 18.30
C ALA A 220 6.69 7.97 17.13
N GLN A 221 7.38 8.78 16.31
CA GLN A 221 6.76 9.41 15.14
C GLN A 221 6.33 8.38 14.11
N LEU A 222 7.21 7.46 13.70
CA LEU A 222 6.87 6.43 12.72
C LEU A 222 5.73 5.53 13.21
N THR A 223 5.72 5.18 14.51
CA THR A 223 4.60 4.46 15.12
C THR A 223 3.30 5.24 15.02
N ALA A 224 3.33 6.55 15.28
CA ALA A 224 2.15 7.41 15.17
C ALA A 224 1.63 7.51 13.72
N ASP A 225 2.53 7.63 12.74
CA ASP A 225 2.17 7.70 11.32
C ASP A 225 1.52 6.41 10.84
N ILE A 226 2.12 5.25 11.17
CA ILE A 226 1.56 3.93 10.85
C ILE A 226 0.18 3.77 11.48
N ALA A 227 0.03 4.11 12.77
CA ALA A 227 -1.25 4.03 13.48
C ALA A 227 -2.32 4.95 12.87
N ALA A 228 -1.94 6.15 12.41
CA ALA A 228 -2.85 7.08 11.74
C ALA A 228 -3.36 6.50 10.43
N TRP A 229 -2.50 5.92 9.59
CA TRP A 229 -2.93 5.26 8.35
C TRP A 229 -3.76 4.01 8.61
N GLN A 230 -3.36 3.15 9.56
CA GLN A 230 -4.16 1.98 9.96
C GLN A 230 -5.57 2.39 10.42
N THR A 231 -5.66 3.47 11.19
CA THR A 231 -6.96 4.00 11.67
C THR A 231 -7.79 4.58 10.51
N ARG A 232 -7.16 5.39 9.64
CA ARG A 232 -7.85 6.04 8.49
C ARG A 232 -8.46 5.01 7.55
N PHE A 233 -7.79 3.90 7.33
CA PHE A 233 -8.16 2.89 6.35
C PHE A 233 -8.74 1.60 6.94
N ALA A 234 -9.04 1.60 8.25
CA ALA A 234 -9.60 0.44 8.92
C ALA A 234 -10.86 -0.08 8.21
N GLY A 235 -10.88 -1.38 7.89
CA GLY A 235 -11.98 -2.05 7.20
C GLY A 235 -12.11 -1.77 5.70
N SER A 236 -11.24 -0.94 5.12
CA SER A 236 -11.23 -0.65 3.67
C SER A 236 -9.93 -1.03 2.97
N VAL A 237 -8.82 -1.06 3.70
CA VAL A 237 -7.51 -1.47 3.20
C VAL A 237 -6.84 -2.36 4.23
N THR A 238 -6.23 -3.45 3.80
CA THR A 238 -5.24 -4.19 4.57
C THR A 238 -3.89 -3.52 4.34
N LEU A 239 -3.44 -2.75 5.33
CA LEU A 239 -2.19 -1.99 5.24
C LEU A 239 -1.03 -2.84 5.73
N TRP A 240 -0.02 -3.00 4.90
CA TRP A 240 1.25 -3.65 5.17
C TRP A 240 2.37 -2.61 5.25
N VAL A 241 3.31 -2.82 6.16
CA VAL A 241 4.60 -2.11 6.10
C VAL A 241 5.67 -3.10 5.68
N SER A 242 6.54 -2.70 4.77
CA SER A 242 7.61 -3.58 4.27
C SER A 242 8.97 -3.11 4.70
N TYR A 243 9.76 -4.05 5.24
CA TYR A 243 11.16 -3.85 5.59
C TYR A 243 12.03 -5.03 5.14
N PRO A 244 13.29 -4.77 4.76
CA PRO A 244 14.30 -5.82 4.68
C PRO A 244 14.45 -6.56 6.02
N ASP A 245 14.74 -7.84 5.98
CA ASP A 245 14.96 -8.71 7.14
C ASP A 245 15.93 -8.12 8.17
N ALA A 246 17.03 -7.52 7.71
CA ALA A 246 18.02 -6.87 8.55
C ALA A 246 17.45 -5.70 9.38
N LEU A 247 16.44 -4.97 8.88
CA LEU A 247 15.78 -3.90 9.62
C LEU A 247 14.72 -4.40 10.60
N CYS A 248 14.25 -5.64 10.43
CA CYS A 248 13.24 -6.22 11.31
C CYS A 248 13.78 -6.60 12.68
N THR A 249 15.05 -7.03 12.74
CA THR A 249 15.67 -7.57 13.96
C THR A 249 16.75 -6.66 14.57
N ALA A 250 17.25 -5.68 13.81
CA ALA A 250 18.27 -4.75 14.27
C ALA A 250 17.76 -3.31 14.34
N ALA A 251 17.97 -2.64 15.46
CA ALA A 251 17.63 -1.23 15.63
C ALA A 251 18.57 -0.34 14.80
N THR A 252 18.00 0.62 14.07
CA THR A 252 18.75 1.56 13.22
C THR A 252 18.45 3.01 13.59
N ASP A 253 19.30 3.94 13.15
CA ASP A 253 19.05 5.36 13.34
C ASP A 253 17.86 5.85 12.50
N ALA A 254 17.65 5.27 11.33
CA ALA A 254 16.56 5.62 10.43
C ALA A 254 15.18 5.25 11.01
N LEU A 255 15.08 4.19 11.77
CA LEU A 255 13.83 3.75 12.41
C LEU A 255 13.75 4.21 13.88
N GLY A 256 14.88 4.47 14.51
CA GLY A 256 14.96 4.70 15.95
C GLY A 256 14.81 3.43 16.81
N THR A 257 14.38 2.34 16.21
CA THR A 257 14.15 1.01 16.79
C THR A 257 14.29 -0.07 15.72
N THR A 258 13.81 -1.29 15.97
CA THR A 258 13.66 -2.35 14.94
C THR A 258 12.38 -2.12 14.13
N GLY A 259 12.36 -2.58 12.87
CA GLY A 259 11.17 -2.47 12.02
C GLY A 259 9.94 -3.14 12.63
N THR A 260 10.12 -4.28 13.31
CA THR A 260 9.00 -5.00 13.96
C THR A 260 8.34 -4.21 15.10
N SER A 261 9.08 -3.31 15.76
CA SER A 261 8.60 -2.58 16.96
C SER A 261 7.82 -1.30 16.65
N LEU A 262 7.46 -1.03 15.40
CA LEU A 262 6.80 0.21 14.99
C LEU A 262 5.25 0.15 15.00
N GLY A 263 4.66 -0.93 15.53
CA GLY A 263 3.21 -1.02 15.77
C GLY A 263 2.36 -1.33 14.54
N MET A 264 2.96 -1.84 13.45
CA MET A 264 2.16 -2.33 12.32
C MET A 264 1.45 -3.63 12.67
N GLU A 265 0.25 -3.82 12.10
CA GLU A 265 -0.47 -5.07 12.20
C GLU A 265 0.05 -6.13 11.22
N ASN A 266 0.44 -5.70 10.02
CA ASN A 266 0.87 -6.58 8.95
C ASN A 266 2.27 -6.16 8.46
N LEU A 267 3.18 -7.10 8.39
CA LEU A 267 4.58 -6.91 8.02
C LEU A 267 4.94 -7.78 6.82
N LEU A 268 5.42 -7.14 5.76
CA LEU A 268 6.05 -7.81 4.61
C LEU A 268 7.57 -7.71 4.75
N VAL A 269 8.21 -8.80 5.08
CA VAL A 269 9.67 -8.87 5.18
C VAL A 269 10.25 -9.23 3.83
N THR A 270 11.11 -8.37 3.29
CA THR A 270 11.81 -8.68 2.04
C THR A 270 13.19 -9.26 2.35
N SER A 271 13.55 -10.34 1.68
CA SER A 271 14.89 -10.92 1.74
C SER A 271 15.38 -11.23 0.33
N SER A 272 16.67 -10.96 0.07
CA SER A 272 17.28 -11.28 -1.22
C SER A 272 17.75 -12.73 -1.33
N THR A 273 17.69 -13.46 -0.22
CA THR A 273 18.05 -14.88 -0.10
C THR A 273 17.09 -15.55 0.87
N ALA A 274 16.88 -16.85 0.72
CA ALA A 274 16.08 -17.60 1.69
C ALA A 274 16.67 -17.45 3.10
N LEU A 275 15.83 -17.12 4.09
CA LEU A 275 16.23 -17.00 5.48
C LEU A 275 16.69 -18.38 5.99
N ASP A 276 17.85 -18.43 6.62
CA ASP A 276 18.26 -19.60 7.37
C ASP A 276 17.41 -19.81 8.65
N ALA A 277 17.58 -20.94 9.32
CA ALA A 277 16.78 -21.29 10.48
C ALA A 277 16.93 -20.29 11.66
N ASP A 278 18.14 -19.80 11.88
CA ASP A 278 18.44 -18.86 12.98
C ASP A 278 17.83 -17.48 12.70
N SER A 279 18.00 -16.96 11.48
CA SER A 279 17.37 -15.70 11.05
C SER A 279 15.85 -15.77 11.09
N ARG A 280 15.27 -16.89 10.67
CA ARG A 280 13.83 -17.13 10.75
C ARG A 280 13.35 -17.13 12.20
N ALA A 281 14.01 -17.88 13.09
CA ALA A 281 13.66 -17.94 14.51
C ALA A 281 13.78 -16.56 15.19
N ALA A 282 14.82 -15.79 14.87
CA ALA A 282 14.99 -14.43 15.38
C ALA A 282 13.85 -13.51 14.91
N LEU A 283 13.43 -13.63 13.65
CA LEU A 283 12.32 -12.86 13.10
C LEU A 283 10.98 -13.26 13.75
N GLU A 284 10.73 -14.57 13.94
CA GLU A 284 9.55 -15.09 14.63
C GLU A 284 9.45 -14.54 16.05
N GLN A 285 10.55 -14.57 16.79
CA GLN A 285 10.57 -14.03 18.15
C GLN A 285 10.32 -12.51 18.14
N ALA A 286 11.02 -11.76 17.28
CA ALA A 286 10.87 -10.30 17.22
C ALA A 286 9.45 -9.86 16.83
N THR A 287 8.80 -10.58 15.93
CA THR A 287 7.41 -10.27 15.52
C THR A 287 6.39 -10.66 16.58
N ALA A 288 6.61 -11.77 17.28
CA ALA A 288 5.76 -12.18 18.41
C ALA A 288 5.86 -11.20 19.57
N ASP A 289 7.07 -10.78 19.95
CA ASP A 289 7.31 -9.80 21.02
C ASP A 289 6.69 -8.44 20.71
N ALA A 290 6.67 -8.05 19.43
CA ALA A 290 6.09 -6.80 18.96
C ALA A 290 4.57 -6.86 18.75
N GLY A 291 3.95 -8.03 18.81
CA GLY A 291 2.52 -8.21 18.60
C GLY A 291 2.07 -8.01 17.15
N VAL A 292 2.96 -8.24 16.16
CA VAL A 292 2.62 -8.21 14.74
C VAL A 292 1.66 -9.36 14.45
N LYS A 293 0.51 -9.08 13.81
CA LYS A 293 -0.54 -10.08 13.60
C LYS A 293 -0.25 -11.01 12.41
N HIS A 294 0.22 -10.42 11.32
CA HIS A 294 0.50 -11.13 10.08
C HIS A 294 1.89 -10.81 9.57
N VAL A 295 2.67 -11.83 9.28
CA VAL A 295 4.03 -11.69 8.76
C VAL A 295 4.19 -12.54 7.52
N VAL A 296 4.62 -11.93 6.44
CA VAL A 296 4.99 -12.61 5.20
C VAL A 296 6.47 -12.37 4.93
N VAL A 297 7.19 -13.43 4.64
CA VAL A 297 8.56 -13.33 4.13
C VAL A 297 8.52 -13.48 2.62
N HIS A 298 8.82 -12.40 1.92
CA HIS A 298 8.94 -12.37 0.48
C HIS A 298 10.40 -12.56 0.07
N ASP A 299 10.70 -13.73 -0.49
CA ASP A 299 12.00 -14.01 -1.11
C ASP A 299 12.00 -13.43 -2.52
N THR A 300 12.66 -12.27 -2.67
CA THR A 300 12.74 -11.57 -3.96
C THR A 300 13.50 -12.33 -5.03
N ALA A 301 14.21 -13.43 -4.68
CA ALA A 301 14.90 -14.29 -5.63
C ALA A 301 14.01 -15.42 -6.17
N ALA A 302 12.96 -15.81 -5.45
CA ALA A 302 12.11 -16.96 -5.79
C ALA A 302 11.26 -16.74 -7.06
N PHE A 303 10.96 -15.48 -7.40
CA PHE A 303 10.06 -15.07 -8.49
C PHE A 303 10.75 -14.22 -9.57
N ARG A 304 12.06 -14.33 -9.69
CA ARG A 304 12.83 -13.68 -10.77
C ARG A 304 12.90 -14.51 -12.03
#